data_337af7fecb9b5c99bbda42eab63fd2b9
#
_entry.id   337af7fecb9b5c99bbda42eab63fd2b9
#
_cell.length_a   1.000
_cell.length_b   1.000
_cell.length_c   1.000
_cell.angle_alpha   90.00
_cell.angle_beta   90.00
_cell.angle_gamma   90.00
#
_symmetry.space_group_name_H-M   'P 1'
#
loop_
_entity.id
_entity.type
_entity.pdbx_description
1 polymer ?
#
loop_
_entity_poly.entity_id
_entity_poly.type
_entity_poly.pdbx_seq_one_letter_code
_entity_poly.pdbx_strand_id
1 'polypeptide(L)'
;MSTKKDKFSFKDKLYMELALDLAKAREGLTGTNPSVGCVILKNDKIISIGQTSIDGRPHAELNAIKNCVENLNGSKMYVTLEPCSHYGVTPPCTNSIIRSKIGEVIYSIIDIDKNVRGKTNKLLRDRKSVV
;
A
#
# COMPACT_ATOMS: atom_id res chain seq x y z
N MET A 1 -13.61 11.21 24.77
CA MET A 1 -12.91 9.97 24.44
C MET A 1 -12.66 9.90 22.94
N SER A 2 -11.46 9.58 22.58
CA SER A 2 -11.18 9.34 21.18
C SER A 2 -12.00 8.17 20.67
N THR A 3 -12.62 8.33 19.55
CA THR A 3 -13.35 7.26 18.90
C THR A 3 -12.46 6.61 17.85
N LYS A 4 -12.90 5.46 17.35
CA LYS A 4 -12.15 4.76 16.32
C LYS A 4 -11.92 5.62 15.07
N LYS A 5 -12.81 6.57 14.78
CA LYS A 5 -12.64 7.44 13.60
C LYS A 5 -11.54 8.47 13.76
N ASP A 6 -11.06 8.70 14.98
CA ASP A 6 -9.93 9.61 15.23
C ASP A 6 -8.60 8.88 15.26
N LYS A 7 -8.57 7.61 14.86
CA LYS A 7 -7.38 6.79 14.81
C LYS A 7 -6.30 7.36 13.88
N PHE A 8 -6.71 8.04 12.82
CA PHE A 8 -5.80 8.54 11.80
C PHE A 8 -5.60 10.04 11.94
N SER A 9 -4.33 10.48 11.84
CA SER A 9 -3.96 11.88 11.94
C SER A 9 -4.34 12.65 10.67
N PHE A 10 -4.23 13.98 10.74
CA PHE A 10 -4.40 14.83 9.57
C PHE A 10 -3.39 14.46 8.47
N LYS A 11 -2.15 14.18 8.87
CA LYS A 11 -1.11 13.78 7.91
C LYS A 11 -1.44 12.45 7.25
N ASP A 12 -1.99 11.49 7.98
CA ASP A 12 -2.41 10.22 7.41
C ASP A 12 -3.44 10.44 6.30
N LYS A 13 -4.41 11.33 6.55
CA LYS A 13 -5.44 11.64 5.55
C LYS A 13 -4.85 12.33 4.34
N LEU A 14 -3.90 13.25 4.55
CA LEU A 14 -3.25 13.98 3.47
C LEU A 14 -2.47 13.04 2.55
N TYR A 15 -1.69 12.14 3.11
CA TYR A 15 -0.91 11.21 2.31
C TYR A 15 -1.78 10.15 1.63
N MET A 16 -2.89 9.79 2.26
CA MET A 16 -3.85 8.90 1.61
C MET A 16 -4.55 9.60 0.42
N GLU A 17 -4.85 10.89 0.53
CA GLU A 17 -5.38 11.65 -0.60
C GLU A 17 -4.39 11.68 -1.75
N LEU A 18 -3.10 11.86 -1.46
CA LEU A 18 -2.06 11.82 -2.49
C LEU A 18 -2.02 10.45 -3.17
N ALA A 19 -2.11 9.38 -2.39
CA ALA A 19 -2.18 8.03 -2.96
C ALA A 19 -3.42 7.85 -3.84
N LEU A 20 -4.57 8.41 -3.44
CA LEU A 20 -5.79 8.37 -4.24
C LEU A 20 -5.61 9.13 -5.56
N ASP A 21 -4.94 10.27 -5.55
CA ASP A 21 -4.66 11.02 -6.77
C ASP A 21 -3.80 10.21 -7.73
N LEU A 22 -2.81 9.48 -7.21
CA LEU A 22 -1.99 8.59 -8.02
C LEU A 22 -2.84 7.47 -8.65
N ALA A 23 -3.77 6.92 -7.88
CA ALA A 23 -4.68 5.88 -8.38
C ALA A 23 -5.58 6.43 -9.50
N LYS A 24 -6.14 7.62 -9.30
CA LYS A 24 -7.03 8.25 -10.29
C LYS A 24 -6.32 8.49 -11.61
N ALA A 25 -5.06 8.83 -11.59
CA ALA A 25 -4.29 9.09 -12.80
C ALA A 25 -4.16 7.86 -13.71
N ARG A 26 -4.35 6.68 -13.18
CA ARG A 26 -4.24 5.43 -13.94
C ARG A 26 -5.58 4.73 -14.19
N GLU A 27 -6.70 5.33 -13.76
CA GLU A 27 -8.01 4.74 -13.98
C GLU A 27 -8.26 4.49 -15.47
N GLY A 28 -8.75 3.30 -15.79
CA GLY A 28 -9.01 2.88 -17.16
C GLY A 28 -7.79 2.37 -17.92
N LEU A 29 -6.61 2.40 -17.31
CA LEU A 29 -5.35 2.00 -17.95
C LEU A 29 -4.74 0.74 -17.37
N THR A 30 -5.38 0.13 -16.38
CA THR A 30 -4.78 -0.96 -15.61
C THR A 30 -5.37 -2.33 -15.93
N GLY A 31 -6.03 -2.46 -17.07
CA GLY A 31 -6.66 -3.71 -17.48
C GLY A 31 -7.74 -4.13 -16.49
N THR A 32 -7.77 -5.41 -16.12
CA THR A 32 -8.74 -5.94 -15.15
C THR A 32 -8.31 -5.74 -13.70
N ASN A 33 -7.09 -5.28 -13.46
CA ASN A 33 -6.61 -5.00 -12.10
C ASN A 33 -7.07 -3.62 -11.63
N PRO A 34 -7.35 -3.44 -10.34
CA PRO A 34 -7.72 -2.13 -9.83
C PRO A 34 -6.57 -1.14 -9.97
N SER A 35 -6.92 0.13 -10.17
CA SER A 35 -5.94 1.21 -10.15
C SER A 35 -5.67 1.61 -8.71
N VAL A 36 -4.44 1.47 -8.28
CA VAL A 36 -4.02 1.68 -6.89
C VAL A 36 -2.88 2.70 -6.87
N GLY A 37 -2.84 3.50 -5.81
CA GLY A 37 -1.76 4.45 -5.55
C GLY A 37 -1.09 4.12 -4.24
N CYS A 38 0.21 4.39 -4.16
CA CYS A 38 1.04 4.07 -3.01
C CYS A 38 2.04 5.21 -2.74
N VAL A 39 2.15 5.61 -1.48
CA VAL A 39 3.10 6.64 -1.03
C VAL A 39 3.88 6.07 0.15
N ILE A 40 5.19 6.18 0.11
CA ILE A 40 6.05 5.71 1.20
C ILE A 40 6.76 6.89 1.83
N LEU A 41 6.65 6.98 3.17
CA LEU A 41 7.28 8.02 3.98
C LEU A 41 8.34 7.44 4.89
N LYS A 42 9.35 8.25 5.16
CA LYS A 42 10.33 7.98 6.22
C LYS A 42 10.78 9.30 6.80
N ASN A 43 10.74 9.40 8.15
CA ASN A 43 11.10 10.64 8.85
C ASN A 43 10.31 11.85 8.31
N ASP A 44 9.00 11.67 8.11
CA ASP A 44 8.07 12.70 7.60
C ASP A 44 8.39 13.20 6.18
N LYS A 45 9.17 12.44 5.42
CA LYS A 45 9.47 12.77 4.03
C LYS A 45 8.96 11.68 3.12
N ILE A 46 8.39 12.07 1.98
CA ILE A 46 8.04 11.12 0.94
C ILE A 46 9.35 10.63 0.29
N ILE A 47 9.59 9.34 0.37
CA ILE A 47 10.80 8.74 -0.21
C ILE A 47 10.51 7.94 -1.46
N SER A 48 9.25 7.59 -1.71
CA SER A 48 8.87 6.90 -2.95
C SER A 48 7.37 6.99 -3.16
N ILE A 49 6.97 6.89 -4.41
CA ILE A 49 5.56 6.76 -4.82
C ILE A 49 5.44 5.66 -5.85
N GLY A 50 4.26 5.10 -5.97
CA GLY A 50 3.96 4.09 -6.97
C GLY A 50 2.51 4.12 -7.41
N GLN A 51 2.26 3.61 -8.59
CA GLN A 51 0.92 3.46 -9.17
C GLN A 51 0.86 2.07 -9.79
N THR A 52 -0.34 1.51 -9.91
CA THR A 52 -0.53 0.32 -10.72
C THR A 52 -0.02 0.61 -12.13
N SER A 53 0.78 -0.28 -12.65
CA SER A 53 1.33 -0.10 -14.00
C SER A 53 0.22 -0.15 -15.04
N ILE A 54 0.47 0.49 -16.19
CA ILE A 54 -0.39 0.32 -17.36
C ILE A 54 -0.45 -1.19 -17.66
N ASP A 55 -1.64 -1.67 -17.96
CA ASP A 55 -1.95 -3.11 -18.13
C ASP A 55 -2.02 -3.90 -16.82
N GLY A 56 -1.80 -3.26 -15.65
CA GLY A 56 -2.16 -3.81 -14.37
C GLY A 56 -1.04 -4.41 -13.52
N ARG A 57 0.13 -4.63 -14.06
CA ARG A 57 1.25 -5.21 -13.30
C ARG A 57 2.57 -4.55 -13.69
N PRO A 58 3.50 -4.36 -12.75
CA PRO A 58 3.40 -4.62 -11.30
C PRO A 58 2.38 -3.72 -10.60
N HIS A 59 1.97 -4.13 -9.40
CA HIS A 59 1.07 -3.36 -8.55
C HIS A 59 1.78 -2.11 -7.97
N ALA A 60 0.99 -1.18 -7.46
CA ALA A 60 1.49 0.10 -6.95
C ALA A 60 2.54 -0.06 -5.86
N GLU A 61 2.31 -0.97 -4.92
CA GLU A 61 3.22 -1.20 -3.80
C GLU A 61 4.59 -1.67 -4.28
N LEU A 62 4.59 -2.61 -5.20
CA LEU A 62 5.84 -3.13 -5.75
C LEU A 62 6.58 -2.06 -6.54
N ASN A 63 5.86 -1.25 -7.31
CA ASN A 63 6.46 -0.13 -8.02
C ASN A 63 7.09 0.88 -7.07
N ALA A 64 6.40 1.21 -5.98
CA ALA A 64 6.94 2.13 -4.97
C ALA A 64 8.20 1.57 -4.31
N ILE A 65 8.19 0.29 -3.98
CA ILE A 65 9.35 -0.38 -3.38
C ILE A 65 10.53 -0.40 -4.34
N LYS A 66 10.29 -0.78 -5.59
CA LYS A 66 11.37 -0.85 -6.60
C LYS A 66 11.96 0.50 -6.94
N ASN A 67 11.14 1.54 -6.94
CA ASN A 67 11.59 2.89 -7.29
C ASN A 67 12.30 3.60 -6.15
N CYS A 68 12.27 3.03 -4.94
CA CYS A 68 12.88 3.67 -3.78
C CYS A 68 14.37 3.38 -3.76
N VAL A 69 15.18 4.44 -3.68
CA VAL A 69 16.64 4.33 -3.58
C VAL A 69 17.10 4.34 -2.13
N GLU A 70 16.23 4.72 -1.20
CA GLU A 70 16.56 4.79 0.22
C GLU A 70 16.18 3.48 0.92
N ASN A 71 16.77 3.26 2.10
CA ASN A 71 16.44 2.11 2.93
C ASN A 71 15.01 2.24 3.43
N LEU A 72 14.19 1.22 3.17
CA LEU A 72 12.76 1.21 3.54
C LEU A 72 12.51 0.76 4.98
N ASN A 73 13.55 0.33 5.70
CA ASN A 73 13.39 -0.16 7.08
C ASN A 73 12.75 0.91 7.96
N GLY A 74 11.65 0.56 8.61
CA GLY A 74 10.95 1.46 9.51
C GLY A 74 10.09 2.52 8.82
N SER A 75 9.96 2.47 7.49
CA SER A 75 9.15 3.42 6.75
C SER A 75 7.66 3.17 6.94
N LYS A 76 6.85 4.09 6.42
CA LYS A 76 5.40 4.05 6.49
C LYS A 76 4.83 4.08 5.08
N MET A 77 3.95 3.13 4.78
CA MET A 77 3.33 3.01 3.46
C MET A 77 1.85 3.36 3.53
N TYR A 78 1.42 4.23 2.64
CA TYR A 78 0.01 4.54 2.40
C TYR A 78 -0.39 3.94 1.06
N VAL A 79 -1.41 3.13 1.05
CA VAL A 79 -1.88 2.48 -0.17
C VAL A 79 -3.41 2.51 -0.21
N THR A 80 -3.99 2.73 -1.38
CA THR A 80 -5.43 2.97 -1.50
C THR A 80 -6.28 1.71 -1.42
N LEU A 81 -5.67 0.54 -1.52
CA LEU A 81 -6.37 -0.73 -1.44
C LEU A 81 -5.54 -1.70 -0.60
N GLU A 82 -6.20 -2.58 0.11
CA GLU A 82 -5.52 -3.63 0.89
C GLU A 82 -4.51 -4.37 0.02
N PRO A 83 -3.21 -4.43 0.41
CA PRO A 83 -2.21 -5.15 -0.37
C PRO A 83 -2.57 -6.63 -0.52
N CYS A 84 -2.28 -7.19 -1.68
CA CYS A 84 -2.61 -8.59 -1.94
C CYS A 84 -1.78 -9.53 -1.05
N SER A 85 -2.40 -10.62 -0.65
CA SER A 85 -1.81 -11.59 0.27
C SER A 85 -1.81 -13.01 -0.28
N HIS A 86 -2.22 -13.19 -1.52
CA HIS A 86 -2.24 -14.51 -2.16
C HIS A 86 -1.39 -14.50 -3.42
N TYR A 87 -0.91 -15.67 -3.82
CA TYR A 87 -0.19 -15.83 -5.08
C TYR A 87 -1.17 -15.84 -6.23
N GLY A 88 -0.90 -14.98 -7.23
CA GLY A 88 -1.60 -14.98 -8.49
C GLY A 88 -0.59 -15.16 -9.60
N VAL A 89 -0.61 -14.28 -10.60
CA VAL A 89 0.40 -14.24 -11.65
C VAL A 89 1.77 -13.90 -11.08
N THR A 90 1.79 -13.07 -10.04
CA THR A 90 3.01 -12.66 -9.33
C THR A 90 2.89 -12.98 -7.85
N PRO A 91 4.02 -13.01 -7.11
CA PRO A 91 3.98 -13.15 -5.66
C PRO A 91 3.18 -12.01 -5.02
N PRO A 92 2.60 -12.24 -3.83
CA PRO A 92 1.80 -11.20 -3.17
C PRO A 92 2.64 -10.01 -2.73
N CYS A 93 2.04 -8.82 -2.79
CA CYS A 93 2.70 -7.57 -2.36
C CYS A 93 3.10 -7.61 -0.89
N THR A 94 2.37 -8.34 -0.05
CA THR A 94 2.72 -8.51 1.37
C THR A 94 4.12 -9.08 1.54
N ASN A 95 4.56 -9.98 0.66
CA ASN A 95 5.91 -10.53 0.74
C ASN A 95 6.97 -9.44 0.56
N SER A 96 6.77 -8.55 -0.40
CA SER A 96 7.71 -7.45 -0.65
C SER A 96 7.70 -6.44 0.49
N ILE A 97 6.54 -6.14 1.05
CA ILE A 97 6.38 -5.24 2.19
C ILE A 97 7.15 -5.77 3.39
N ILE A 98 6.95 -7.04 3.74
CA ILE A 98 7.63 -7.68 4.86
C ILE A 98 9.14 -7.72 4.64
N ARG A 99 9.56 -8.12 3.45
CA ARG A 99 10.99 -8.22 3.12
C ARG A 99 11.69 -6.87 3.19
N SER A 100 11.00 -5.80 2.84
CA SER A 100 11.54 -4.45 2.89
C SER A 100 11.54 -3.86 4.30
N LYS A 101 10.96 -4.55 5.27
CA LYS A 101 10.88 -4.12 6.67
C LYS A 101 10.14 -2.80 6.85
N ILE A 102 9.13 -2.57 6.02
CA ILE A 102 8.24 -1.42 6.17
C ILE A 102 7.55 -1.54 7.52
N GLY A 103 7.63 -0.48 8.33
CA GLY A 103 7.20 -0.54 9.72
C GLY A 103 5.70 -0.41 9.91
N GLU A 104 5.02 0.29 9.02
CA GLU A 104 3.58 0.52 9.14
C GLU A 104 2.95 0.60 7.76
N VAL A 105 1.77 -0.01 7.62
CA VAL A 105 0.97 0.05 6.38
C VAL A 105 -0.41 0.57 6.72
N ILE A 106 -0.82 1.65 6.05
CA ILE A 106 -2.16 2.21 6.16
C ILE A 106 -2.84 2.06 4.81
N TYR A 107 -4.00 1.44 4.77
CA TYR A 107 -4.76 1.31 3.54
C TYR A 107 -6.20 1.76 3.75
N SER A 108 -6.84 2.24 2.67
CA SER A 108 -8.14 2.91 2.78
C SER A 108 -9.32 2.00 2.50
N ILE A 109 -9.13 0.97 1.69
CA ILE A 109 -10.22 0.08 1.27
C ILE A 109 -9.79 -1.36 1.44
N ILE A 110 -10.65 -2.17 2.07
CA ILE A 110 -10.45 -3.60 2.15
C ILE A 110 -10.87 -4.21 0.82
N ASP A 111 -10.02 -5.08 0.27
CA ASP A 111 -10.33 -5.74 -1.00
C ASP A 111 -11.57 -6.62 -0.85
N ILE A 112 -12.44 -6.58 -1.84
CA ILE A 112 -13.66 -7.41 -1.84
C ILE A 112 -13.36 -8.87 -2.21
N ASP A 113 -12.19 -9.14 -2.78
CA ASP A 113 -11.78 -10.50 -3.08
C ASP A 113 -11.61 -11.29 -1.79
N LYS A 114 -12.35 -12.39 -1.67
CA LYS A 114 -12.31 -13.24 -0.47
C LYS A 114 -10.94 -13.82 -0.19
N ASN A 115 -10.06 -13.88 -1.20
CA ASN A 115 -8.69 -14.36 -1.03
C ASN A 115 -7.78 -13.32 -0.40
N VAL A 116 -8.18 -12.06 -0.39
CA VAL A 116 -7.38 -10.94 0.12
C VAL A 116 -8.02 -10.31 1.34
N ARG A 117 -9.35 -10.15 1.34
CA ARG A 117 -10.08 -9.38 2.33
C ARG A 117 -9.75 -9.79 3.77
N GLY A 118 -9.13 -8.88 4.51
CA GLY A 118 -8.78 -9.08 5.92
C GLY A 118 -7.55 -9.94 6.16
N LYS A 119 -7.08 -10.69 5.18
CA LYS A 119 -5.94 -11.61 5.37
C LYS A 119 -4.62 -10.86 5.43
N THR A 120 -4.51 -9.75 4.71
CA THR A 120 -3.32 -8.90 4.70
C THR A 120 -3.01 -8.38 6.08
N ASN A 121 -4.02 -7.91 6.81
CA ASN A 121 -3.87 -7.40 8.16
C ASN A 121 -3.21 -8.43 9.06
N LYS A 122 -3.73 -9.67 9.04
CA LYS A 122 -3.19 -10.76 9.84
C LYS A 122 -1.74 -11.08 9.45
N LEU A 123 -1.46 -11.21 8.16
CA LEU A 123 -0.12 -11.53 7.68
C LEU A 123 0.90 -10.48 8.08
N LEU A 124 0.58 -9.20 7.90
CA LEU A 124 1.50 -8.11 8.22
C LEU A 124 1.75 -8.04 9.73
N ARG A 125 0.71 -8.22 10.54
CA ARG A 125 0.87 -8.21 12.00
C ARG A 125 1.69 -9.40 12.48
N ASP A 126 1.45 -10.59 11.94
CA ASP A 126 2.18 -11.80 12.31
C ASP A 126 3.67 -11.67 11.98
N ARG A 127 4.03 -10.84 11.01
CA ARG A 127 5.42 -10.59 10.62
C ARG A 127 5.93 -9.26 11.17
N LYS A 128 5.24 -8.70 12.18
CA LYS A 128 5.64 -7.48 12.91
C LYS A 128 5.60 -6.20 12.09
N SER A 129 4.83 -6.18 11.02
CA SER A 129 4.46 -4.93 10.36
C SER A 129 3.19 -4.40 10.99
N VAL A 130 3.10 -3.09 11.18
CA VAL A 130 1.92 -2.45 11.76
C VAL A 130 0.97 -2.02 10.66
N VAL A 131 -0.31 -2.23 10.89
CA VAL A 131 -1.35 -1.89 9.91
C VAL A 131 -2.18 -0.71 10.39
#